data_2bb89f811ee79159e59d053263469bd3
#
_entry.id   2bb89f811ee79159e59d053263469bd3
#
_cell.length_a   1.000
_cell.length_b   1.000
_cell.length_c   1.000
_cell.angle_alpha   90.00
_cell.angle_beta   90.00
_cell.angle_gamma   90.00
#
_symmetry.space_group_name_H-M   'P 1'
#
loop_
_entity.id
_entity.type
_entity.pdbx_description
1 polymer ?
#
loop_
_entity_poly.entity_id
_entity_poly.type
_entity_poly.pdbx_seq_one_letter_code
_entity_poly.pdbx_strand_id
1 'polypeptide(L)'
;GHLEADDHTVAGNMLESGDVIETMSETFSETNGELADRLMEALEAGQAVGGDKRGKISAALLVHSPEPKLYHNLRIDESDDPVADLRDAFELGKQTETDLSTSADDMLGEYPDEILDFGIKY
;
A
#
# COMPACT_ATOMS: atom_id res chain seq x y z
N GLY A 1 -15.84 -10.75 7.69
CA GLY A 1 -15.47 -10.20 8.99
C GLY A 1 -15.24 -8.71 8.94
N HIS A 2 -15.34 -8.10 10.10
CA HIS A 2 -15.26 -6.66 10.24
C HIS A 2 -14.77 -6.31 11.63
N LEU A 3 -13.83 -5.37 11.73
CA LEU A 3 -13.33 -4.88 13.00
C LEU A 3 -13.16 -3.35 12.91
N GLU A 4 -13.74 -2.63 13.87
CA GLU A 4 -13.57 -1.20 14.00
C GLU A 4 -12.67 -0.89 15.19
N ALA A 5 -11.66 -0.06 14.97
CA ALA A 5 -10.84 0.52 16.03
C ALA A 5 -11.10 2.03 16.10
N ASP A 6 -10.42 2.72 17.00
CA ASP A 6 -10.64 4.15 17.20
C ASP A 6 -10.30 4.99 15.97
N ASP A 7 -9.28 4.58 15.21
CA ASP A 7 -8.73 5.36 14.10
C ASP A 7 -8.72 4.61 12.76
N HIS A 8 -9.22 3.38 12.74
CA HIS A 8 -9.23 2.59 11.50
C HIS A 8 -10.28 1.49 11.55
N THR A 9 -10.55 0.92 10.38
CA THR A 9 -11.46 -0.21 10.21
C THR A 9 -10.78 -1.27 9.36
N VAL A 10 -10.96 -2.52 9.73
CA VAL A 10 -10.52 -3.66 8.94
C VAL A 10 -11.72 -4.52 8.60
N ALA A 11 -11.87 -4.87 7.35
CA ALA A 11 -12.97 -5.69 6.90
C ALA A 11 -12.50 -6.68 5.84
N GLY A 12 -13.15 -7.81 5.76
CA GLY A 12 -12.86 -8.81 4.76
C GLY A 12 -14.01 -9.78 4.59
N ASN A 13 -14.02 -10.43 3.44
CA ASN A 13 -15.00 -11.43 3.09
C ASN A 13 -14.28 -12.70 2.65
N MET A 14 -14.72 -13.85 3.11
CA MET A 14 -14.12 -15.15 2.78
C MET A 14 -12.65 -15.25 3.16
N LEU A 15 -12.26 -14.58 4.26
CA LEU A 15 -10.91 -14.68 4.79
C LEU A 15 -10.65 -16.05 5.40
N GLU A 16 -9.38 -16.47 5.43
CA GLU A 16 -8.96 -17.77 5.94
C GLU A 16 -9.40 -17.98 7.39
N SER A 17 -9.30 -16.94 8.21
CA SER A 17 -9.72 -16.98 9.60
C SER A 17 -10.01 -15.57 10.13
N GLY A 18 -10.63 -15.48 11.30
CA GLY A 18 -10.81 -14.22 12.01
C GLY A 18 -9.49 -13.57 12.41
N ASP A 19 -8.44 -14.37 12.56
CA ASP A 19 -7.10 -13.89 12.91
C ASP A 19 -6.52 -12.93 11.87
N VAL A 20 -6.93 -13.05 10.61
CA VAL A 20 -6.48 -12.15 9.53
C VAL A 20 -6.84 -10.70 9.87
N ILE A 21 -8.09 -10.45 10.20
CA ILE A 21 -8.59 -9.11 10.52
C ILE A 21 -7.93 -8.55 11.77
N GLU A 22 -7.86 -9.36 12.83
CA GLU A 22 -7.23 -8.96 14.09
C GLU A 22 -5.75 -8.64 13.90
N THR A 23 -5.03 -9.51 13.18
CA THR A 23 -3.61 -9.32 12.90
C THR A 23 -3.36 -8.05 12.11
N MET A 24 -4.18 -7.76 11.09
CA MET A 24 -4.06 -6.54 10.31
C MET A 24 -4.26 -5.30 11.18
N SER A 25 -5.28 -5.31 12.04
CA SER A 25 -5.57 -4.20 12.93
C SER A 25 -4.45 -3.97 13.94
N GLU A 26 -3.96 -5.04 14.56
CA GLU A 26 -2.85 -4.97 15.53
C GLU A 26 -1.59 -4.44 14.87
N THR A 27 -1.24 -4.96 13.70
CA THR A 27 -0.05 -4.52 12.95
C THR A 27 -0.15 -3.05 12.61
N PHE A 28 -1.31 -2.61 12.12
CA PHE A 28 -1.52 -1.20 11.81
C PHE A 28 -1.33 -0.32 13.05
N SER A 29 -1.90 -0.72 14.19
CA SER A 29 -1.80 0.04 15.44
C SER A 29 -0.38 0.10 15.99
N GLU A 30 0.39 -0.97 15.84
CA GLU A 30 1.73 -1.09 16.41
C GLU A 30 2.84 -0.52 15.52
N THR A 31 2.54 -0.34 14.22
CA THR A 31 3.52 0.15 13.26
C THR A 31 3.58 1.67 13.28
N ASN A 32 4.78 2.22 13.24
CA ASN A 32 5.03 3.65 13.17
C ASN A 32 5.46 4.05 11.76
N GLY A 33 5.37 5.34 11.46
CA GLY A 33 5.81 5.90 10.19
C GLY A 33 4.65 6.46 9.38
N GLU A 34 4.86 6.61 8.08
CA GLU A 34 3.83 7.09 7.18
C GLU A 34 2.64 6.15 7.12
N LEU A 35 1.46 6.71 6.86
CA LEU A 35 0.24 5.94 6.71
C LEU A 35 0.38 4.84 5.65
N ALA A 36 1.00 5.16 4.50
CA ALA A 36 1.19 4.19 3.42
C ALA A 36 2.01 2.98 3.89
N ASP A 37 3.09 3.20 4.63
CA ASP A 37 3.91 2.11 5.19
C ASP A 37 3.11 1.25 6.15
N ARG A 38 2.33 1.86 7.01
CA ARG A 38 1.52 1.16 8.00
C ARG A 38 0.46 0.29 7.33
N LEU A 39 -0.18 0.81 6.29
CA LEU A 39 -1.17 0.05 5.51
C LEU A 39 -0.52 -1.11 4.78
N MET A 40 0.65 -0.91 4.17
CA MET A 40 1.37 -1.96 3.47
C MET A 40 1.76 -3.10 4.42
N GLU A 41 2.27 -2.77 5.60
CA GLU A 41 2.62 -3.77 6.61
C GLU A 41 1.40 -4.53 7.13
N ALA A 42 0.27 -3.85 7.29
CA ALA A 42 -0.98 -4.51 7.69
C ALA A 42 -1.43 -5.53 6.63
N LEU A 43 -1.34 -5.18 5.34
CA LEU A 43 -1.65 -6.11 4.25
C LEU A 43 -0.74 -7.34 4.28
N GLU A 44 0.56 -7.13 4.47
CA GLU A 44 1.52 -8.22 4.54
C GLU A 44 1.27 -9.12 5.74
N ALA A 45 0.95 -8.54 6.88
CA ALA A 45 0.63 -9.30 8.08
C ALA A 45 -0.63 -10.16 7.90
N GLY A 46 -1.66 -9.59 7.27
CA GLY A 46 -2.88 -10.33 6.96
C GLY A 46 -2.62 -11.50 6.03
N GLN A 47 -1.79 -11.30 5.00
CA GLN A 47 -1.42 -12.36 4.06
C GLN A 47 -0.62 -13.45 4.75
N ALA A 48 0.25 -13.11 5.69
CA ALA A 48 1.10 -14.06 6.41
C ALA A 48 0.29 -15.03 7.28
N VAL A 49 -0.89 -14.62 7.77
CA VAL A 49 -1.76 -15.48 8.59
C VAL A 49 -2.89 -16.12 7.80
N GLY A 50 -2.82 -16.09 6.48
CA GLY A 50 -3.74 -16.81 5.61
C GLY A 50 -4.43 -16.01 4.53
N GLY A 51 -4.78 -14.75 4.80
CA GLY A 51 -5.44 -13.89 3.82
C GLY A 51 -6.82 -14.38 3.43
N ASP A 52 -7.15 -14.28 2.14
CA ASP A 52 -8.42 -14.71 1.57
C ASP A 52 -8.38 -16.22 1.31
N LYS A 53 -9.41 -16.94 1.79
CA LYS A 53 -9.47 -18.41 1.63
C LYS A 53 -9.68 -18.87 0.18
N ARG A 54 -10.06 -17.97 -0.72
CA ARG A 54 -10.17 -18.25 -2.15
C ARG A 54 -8.82 -18.21 -2.85
N GLY A 55 -7.78 -17.78 -2.14
CA GLY A 55 -6.43 -17.60 -2.67
C GLY A 55 -6.10 -16.16 -2.97
N LYS A 56 -4.91 -15.95 -3.47
CA LYS A 56 -4.34 -14.64 -3.76
C LYS A 56 -4.65 -14.27 -5.20
N ILE A 57 -5.35 -13.16 -5.44
CA ILE A 57 -5.72 -12.73 -6.78
C ILE A 57 -5.29 -11.29 -7.02
N SER A 58 -5.61 -10.38 -6.12
CA SER A 58 -5.33 -8.95 -6.29
C SER A 58 -5.04 -8.27 -4.95
N ALA A 59 -4.39 -7.12 -5.02
CA ALA A 59 -4.15 -6.26 -3.87
C ALA A 59 -4.08 -4.81 -4.34
N ALA A 60 -4.46 -3.89 -3.46
CA ALA A 60 -4.43 -2.47 -3.77
C ALA A 60 -4.10 -1.65 -2.54
N LEU A 61 -3.46 -0.51 -2.75
CA LEU A 61 -3.16 0.48 -1.74
C LEU A 61 -3.62 1.84 -2.24
N LEU A 62 -4.42 2.54 -1.46
CA LEU A 62 -4.87 3.89 -1.78
C LEU A 62 -4.73 4.77 -0.55
N VAL A 63 -4.01 5.87 -0.70
CA VAL A 63 -3.84 6.88 0.34
C VAL A 63 -4.21 8.25 -0.22
N HIS A 64 -5.09 8.95 0.46
CA HIS A 64 -5.41 10.34 0.16
C HIS A 64 -4.51 11.24 0.99
N SER A 65 -3.86 12.19 0.34
CA SER A 65 -2.92 13.10 0.98
C SER A 65 -2.94 14.45 0.28
N PRO A 66 -2.73 15.55 1.02
CA PRO A 66 -2.52 16.86 0.39
C PRO A 66 -1.28 16.90 -0.50
N GLU A 67 -0.31 16.02 -0.24
CA GLU A 67 0.90 15.87 -1.03
C GLU A 67 0.99 14.42 -1.55
N PRO A 68 0.23 14.09 -2.62
CA PRO A 68 0.21 12.71 -3.11
C PRO A 68 1.56 12.26 -3.64
N LYS A 69 1.89 11.00 -3.36
CA LYS A 69 3.14 10.37 -3.79
C LYS A 69 2.82 9.25 -4.77
N LEU A 70 3.82 8.82 -5.55
CA LEU A 70 3.65 7.77 -6.55
C LEU A 70 3.17 6.45 -5.92
N TYR A 71 3.57 6.16 -4.69
CA TYR A 71 3.19 4.94 -3.98
C TYR A 71 1.86 5.04 -3.21
N HIS A 72 1.12 6.13 -3.37
CA HIS A 72 -0.17 6.32 -2.68
C HIS A 72 -1.37 5.71 -3.42
N ASN A 73 -1.18 5.26 -4.65
CA ASN A 73 -2.26 4.63 -5.42
C ASN A 73 -1.67 3.52 -6.28
N LEU A 74 -1.70 2.32 -5.74
CA LEU A 74 -1.12 1.14 -6.36
C LEU A 74 -2.14 0.01 -6.41
N ARG A 75 -2.09 -0.78 -7.47
CA ARG A 75 -2.97 -1.92 -7.63
C ARG A 75 -2.28 -3.03 -8.40
N ILE A 76 -2.45 -4.25 -7.92
CA ILE A 76 -1.98 -5.46 -8.58
C ILE A 76 -3.18 -6.36 -8.83
N ASP A 77 -3.37 -6.77 -10.06
CA ASP A 77 -4.45 -7.67 -10.48
C ASP A 77 -3.85 -8.95 -11.09
N GLU A 78 -4.60 -10.03 -10.99
CA GLU A 78 -4.27 -11.32 -11.62
C GLU A 78 -2.85 -11.81 -11.32
N SER A 79 -2.46 -11.77 -10.04
CA SER A 79 -1.14 -12.20 -9.59
C SER A 79 -1.24 -13.43 -8.70
N ASP A 80 -0.22 -14.29 -8.77
CA ASP A 80 -0.09 -15.43 -7.88
C ASP A 80 0.30 -14.99 -6.46
N ASP A 81 0.93 -13.81 -6.32
CA ASP A 81 1.29 -13.24 -5.04
C ASP A 81 1.13 -11.71 -5.08
N PRO A 82 -0.13 -11.23 -5.06
CA PRO A 82 -0.40 -9.81 -5.27
C PRO A 82 0.13 -8.89 -4.17
N VAL A 83 0.19 -9.36 -2.93
CA VAL A 83 0.71 -8.53 -1.83
C VAL A 83 2.22 -8.33 -1.99
N ALA A 84 2.96 -9.39 -2.35
CA ALA A 84 4.39 -9.28 -2.63
C ALA A 84 4.66 -8.38 -3.84
N ASP A 85 3.87 -8.53 -4.90
CA ASP A 85 3.98 -7.66 -6.08
C ASP A 85 3.64 -6.21 -5.76
N LEU A 86 2.65 -6.00 -4.88
CA LEU A 86 2.29 -4.67 -4.41
C LEU A 86 3.43 -4.04 -3.60
N ARG A 87 4.10 -4.84 -2.77
CA ARG A 87 5.28 -4.37 -2.01
C ARG A 87 6.40 -3.94 -2.98
N ASP A 88 6.65 -4.71 -4.02
CA ASP A 88 7.66 -4.37 -5.02
C ASP A 88 7.31 -3.05 -5.71
N ALA A 89 6.06 -2.86 -6.11
CA ALA A 89 5.58 -1.62 -6.71
C ALA A 89 5.69 -0.44 -5.74
N PHE A 90 5.37 -0.68 -4.47
CA PHE A 90 5.47 0.32 -3.41
C PHE A 90 6.91 0.80 -3.22
N GLU A 91 7.86 -0.12 -3.12
CA GLU A 91 9.28 0.22 -2.97
C GLU A 91 9.81 0.94 -4.21
N LEU A 92 9.41 0.50 -5.40
CA LEU A 92 9.77 1.17 -6.65
C LEU A 92 9.20 2.61 -6.67
N GLY A 93 7.96 2.79 -6.24
CA GLY A 93 7.33 4.09 -6.15
C GLY A 93 8.07 5.03 -5.19
N LYS A 94 8.49 4.51 -4.04
CA LYS A 94 9.28 5.27 -3.09
C LYS A 94 10.65 5.68 -3.65
N GLN A 95 11.32 4.75 -4.32
CA GLN A 95 12.62 5.03 -4.94
C GLN A 95 12.48 6.07 -6.05
N THR A 96 11.47 5.94 -6.88
CA THR A 96 11.18 6.89 -7.96
C THR A 96 10.86 8.27 -7.41
N GLU A 97 10.08 8.36 -6.34
CA GLU A 97 9.75 9.61 -5.67
C GLU A 97 11.02 10.30 -5.15
N THR A 98 11.93 9.54 -4.55
CA THR A 98 13.22 10.04 -4.07
C THR A 98 14.07 10.55 -5.24
N ASP A 99 14.16 9.78 -6.32
CA ASP A 99 14.94 10.13 -7.51
C ASP A 99 14.39 11.39 -8.18
N LEU A 100 13.08 11.52 -8.30
CA LEU A 100 12.44 12.72 -8.85
C LEU A 100 12.71 13.96 -7.99
N SER A 101 12.62 13.83 -6.68
CA SER A 101 12.90 14.93 -5.75
C SER A 101 14.36 15.39 -5.87
N THR A 102 15.28 14.44 -5.90
CA THR A 102 16.71 14.75 -6.05
C THR A 102 16.99 15.41 -7.40
N SER A 103 16.46 14.86 -8.48
CA SER A 103 16.65 15.40 -9.82
C SER A 103 15.98 16.76 -9.99
N ALA A 104 14.81 16.97 -9.38
CA ALA A 104 14.13 18.26 -9.40
C ALA A 104 14.98 19.35 -8.72
N ASP A 105 15.59 19.01 -7.58
CA ASP A 105 16.52 19.90 -6.88
C ASP A 105 17.75 20.22 -7.76
N ASP A 106 18.32 19.22 -8.39
CA ASP A 106 19.47 19.35 -9.28
C ASP A 106 19.14 20.18 -10.52
N MET A 107 17.92 20.10 -11.00
CA MET A 107 17.46 20.83 -12.19
C MET A 107 16.75 22.15 -11.85
N LEU A 108 16.90 22.62 -10.62
CA LEU A 108 16.25 23.85 -10.13
C LEU A 108 14.72 23.76 -10.15
N GLY A 109 14.19 22.56 -9.99
CA GLY A 109 12.76 22.31 -9.84
C GLY A 109 11.96 22.35 -11.13
N GLU A 110 12.62 22.28 -12.28
CA GLU A 110 11.92 22.36 -13.57
C GLU A 110 11.57 20.99 -14.15
N TYR A 111 10.54 20.34 -13.58
CA TYR A 111 9.94 19.17 -14.21
C TYR A 111 8.59 19.55 -14.81
N PRO A 112 8.28 19.04 -16.04
CA PRO A 112 6.93 19.15 -16.57
C PRO A 112 5.93 18.46 -15.65
N ASP A 113 4.72 19.02 -15.53
CA ASP A 113 3.65 18.44 -14.73
C ASP A 113 3.34 17.01 -15.14
N GLU A 114 3.47 16.67 -16.41
CA GLU A 114 3.23 15.32 -16.92
C GLU A 114 4.15 14.28 -16.28
N ILE A 115 5.38 14.66 -15.93
CA ILE A 115 6.31 13.75 -15.24
C ILE A 115 5.86 13.52 -13.80
N LEU A 116 5.38 14.59 -13.13
CA LEU A 116 4.89 14.49 -11.76
C LEU A 116 3.56 13.75 -11.68
N ASP A 117 2.74 13.84 -12.75
CA ASP A 117 1.50 13.10 -12.85
C ASP A 117 1.72 11.64 -13.22
N PHE A 118 2.89 11.32 -13.74
CA PHE A 118 3.24 9.95 -14.04
C PHE A 118 3.33 9.16 -12.74
N GLY A 119 2.51 8.18 -12.61
CA GLY A 119 2.44 7.35 -11.43
C GLY A 119 1.96 5.96 -11.79
N ILE A 120 1.88 5.10 -10.79
CA ILE A 120 1.31 3.77 -10.94
C ILE A 120 -0.18 3.93 -10.66
N LYS A 121 -0.98 3.99 -11.71
CA LYS A 121 -2.42 4.22 -11.61
C LYS A 121 -3.17 3.08 -12.31
N TYR A 122 -4.21 2.61 -11.68
CA TYR A 122 -5.01 1.51 -12.21
C TYR A 122 -6.49 1.69 -11.93
#